data_ae893b291dd3ad2da59ea2369695b516
#
_entry.id   ae893b291dd3ad2da59ea2369695b516
#
_cell.length_a   1.000
_cell.length_b   1.000
_cell.length_c   1.000
_cell.angle_alpha   90.00
_cell.angle_beta   90.00
_cell.angle_gamma   90.00
#
_symmetry.space_group_name_H-M   'P 1'
#
loop_
_entity.id
_entity.type
_entity.pdbx_description
1 polymer ?
#
loop_
_entity_poly.entity_id
_entity_poly.type
_entity_poly.pdbx_seq_one_letter_code
_entity_poly.pdbx_strand_id
1 'polypeptide(L)'
;MLLIGCLVVVAIALGFYQEQLKISINYILENAPRIAGFYGLNEEQKHQAIEAQRFTAPFDYYHSHETLRWLYKMNELQLLRLKWAVTFVSLLVFFVINASLLRLLEGNSRVLTRLALIYLIFTTLAFAIYAVGKLMSMPDQTYAISRRITGALQSLVPVMIFWPFLRLSKQNNT
;
A
#
# COMPACT_ATOMS: atom_id res chain seq x y z
N MET A 1 10.20 25.53 -4.95
CA MET A 1 11.04 24.35 -5.24
C MET A 1 11.32 23.49 -4.01
N LEU A 2 11.79 24.07 -2.90
CA LEU A 2 12.15 23.33 -1.67
C LEU A 2 10.96 22.52 -1.10
N LEU A 3 9.76 23.08 -1.04
CA LEU A 3 8.55 22.40 -0.56
C LEU A 3 8.18 21.17 -1.40
N ILE A 4 8.31 21.26 -2.73
CA ILE A 4 8.07 20.12 -3.65
C ILE A 4 9.08 19.00 -3.35
N GLY A 5 10.37 19.36 -3.21
CA GLY A 5 11.40 18.39 -2.84
C GLY A 5 11.10 17.69 -1.51
N CYS A 6 10.72 18.43 -0.47
CA CYS A 6 10.32 17.86 0.81
C CYS A 6 9.14 16.90 0.68
N LEU A 7 8.08 17.27 -0.06
CA LEU A 7 6.91 16.41 -0.25
C LEU A 7 7.28 15.11 -1.00
N VAL A 8 8.17 15.18 -1.99
CA VAL A 8 8.66 13.99 -2.71
C VAL A 8 9.44 13.07 -1.78
N VAL A 9 10.36 13.60 -0.96
CA VAL A 9 11.14 12.81 -0.01
C VAL A 9 10.21 12.14 1.03
N VAL A 10 9.26 12.89 1.56
CA VAL A 10 8.25 12.36 2.51
C VAL A 10 7.42 11.25 1.85
N ALA A 11 6.98 11.44 0.60
CA ALA A 11 6.22 10.42 -0.12
C ALA A 11 7.03 9.13 -0.31
N ILE A 12 8.31 9.23 -0.68
CA ILE A 12 9.18 8.06 -0.84
C ILE A 12 9.37 7.32 0.49
N ALA A 13 9.66 8.05 1.56
CA ALA A 13 9.87 7.47 2.89
C ALA A 13 8.59 6.77 3.40
N LEU A 14 7.43 7.43 3.27
CA LEU A 14 6.14 6.85 3.64
C LEU A 14 5.79 5.64 2.78
N GLY A 15 6.05 5.69 1.46
CA GLY A 15 5.84 4.58 0.54
C GLY A 15 6.67 3.35 0.94
N PHE A 16 7.94 3.56 1.26
CA PHE A 16 8.81 2.50 1.72
C PHE A 16 8.32 1.89 3.05
N TYR A 17 8.03 2.74 4.05
CA TYR A 17 7.59 2.26 5.36
C TYR A 17 6.27 1.49 5.31
N GLN A 18 5.26 2.01 4.59
CA GLN A 18 3.97 1.33 4.44
C GLN A 18 4.10 -0.02 3.74
N GLU A 19 4.98 -0.12 2.72
CA GLU A 19 5.17 -1.38 2.01
C GLU A 19 5.86 -2.41 2.91
N GLN A 20 6.88 -2.02 3.67
CA GLN A 20 7.51 -2.89 4.68
C GLN A 20 6.50 -3.40 5.71
N LEU A 21 5.63 -2.51 6.19
CA LEU A 21 4.59 -2.88 7.15
C LEU A 21 3.59 -3.89 6.55
N LYS A 22 3.11 -3.66 5.33
CA LYS A 22 2.20 -4.58 4.64
C LYS A 22 2.84 -5.95 4.37
N ILE A 23 4.10 -5.95 3.95
CA ILE A 23 4.87 -7.16 3.71
C ILE A 23 4.99 -7.97 5.01
N SER A 24 5.38 -7.33 6.11
CA SER A 24 5.53 -7.99 7.41
C SER A 24 4.19 -8.56 7.92
N ILE A 25 3.10 -7.82 7.78
CA ILE A 25 1.76 -8.31 8.13
C ILE A 25 1.39 -9.54 7.28
N ASN A 26 1.58 -9.48 5.96
CA ASN A 26 1.29 -10.59 5.07
C ASN A 26 2.13 -11.81 5.42
N TYR A 27 3.42 -11.62 5.68
CA TYR A 27 4.33 -12.70 6.05
C TYR A 27 3.88 -13.44 7.30
N ILE A 28 3.44 -12.71 8.33
CA ILE A 28 2.87 -13.32 9.54
C ILE A 28 1.56 -14.06 9.21
N LEU A 29 0.64 -13.44 8.48
CA LEU A 29 -0.66 -14.03 8.16
C LEU A 29 -0.55 -15.30 7.28
N GLU A 30 0.43 -15.38 6.39
CA GLU A 30 0.66 -16.52 5.50
C GLU A 30 1.36 -17.69 6.20
N ASN A 31 2.23 -17.41 7.17
CA ASN A 31 3.00 -18.44 7.86
C ASN A 31 2.37 -18.90 9.17
N ALA A 32 1.64 -18.04 9.88
CA ALA A 32 0.99 -18.38 11.13
C ALA A 32 0.09 -19.65 11.06
N PRO A 33 -0.73 -19.87 10.00
CA PRO A 33 -1.55 -21.08 9.91
C PRO A 33 -0.76 -22.39 9.79
N ARG A 34 0.51 -22.31 9.39
CA ARG A 34 1.41 -23.47 9.25
C ARG A 34 2.03 -23.91 10.56
N ILE A 35 1.90 -23.11 11.61
CA ILE A 35 2.48 -23.34 12.94
C ILE A 35 1.37 -23.66 13.90
N ALA A 36 1.35 -24.90 14.40
CA ALA A 36 0.32 -25.33 15.36
C ALA A 36 0.34 -24.44 16.62
N GLY A 37 -0.82 -23.88 16.99
CA GLY A 37 -0.95 -23.05 18.18
C GLY A 37 -0.25 -21.69 18.13
N PHE A 38 0.13 -21.18 16.95
CA PHE A 38 0.90 -19.95 16.78
C PHE A 38 0.37 -18.77 17.61
N TYR A 39 -0.93 -18.53 17.59
CA TYR A 39 -1.51 -17.38 18.31
C TYR A 39 -1.53 -17.53 19.84
N GLY A 40 -1.30 -18.74 20.36
CA GLY A 40 -1.11 -19.00 21.80
C GLY A 40 0.33 -18.82 22.28
N LEU A 41 1.32 -18.69 21.37
CA LEU A 41 2.71 -18.49 21.71
C LEU A 41 2.97 -17.05 22.18
N ASN A 42 4.01 -16.85 22.98
CA ASN A 42 4.48 -15.51 23.33
C ASN A 42 5.18 -14.83 22.13
N GLU A 43 5.47 -13.53 22.23
CA GLU A 43 6.06 -12.72 21.15
C GLU A 43 7.37 -13.31 20.60
N GLU A 44 8.27 -13.70 21.48
CA GLU A 44 9.58 -14.26 21.12
C GLU A 44 9.46 -15.61 20.44
N GLN A 45 8.60 -16.49 20.98
CA GLN A 45 8.33 -17.80 20.38
C GLN A 45 7.68 -17.68 19.00
N LYS A 46 6.75 -16.74 18.80
CA LYS A 46 6.16 -16.46 17.49
C LYS A 46 7.22 -16.02 16.48
N HIS A 47 8.09 -15.11 16.90
CA HIS A 47 9.18 -14.63 16.06
C HIS A 47 10.11 -15.78 15.64
N GLN A 48 10.59 -16.56 16.61
CA GLN A 48 11.45 -17.73 16.36
C GLN A 48 10.78 -18.78 15.48
N ALA A 49 9.51 -19.09 15.72
CA ALA A 49 8.76 -20.06 14.94
C ALA A 49 8.59 -19.63 13.47
N ILE A 50 8.37 -18.35 13.21
CA ILE A 50 8.30 -17.80 11.84
C ILE A 50 9.68 -17.76 11.20
N GLU A 51 10.71 -17.37 11.93
CA GLU A 51 12.08 -17.37 11.39
C GLU A 51 12.57 -18.78 11.06
N ALA A 52 12.23 -19.78 11.87
CA ALA A 52 12.55 -21.17 11.58
C ALA A 52 11.94 -21.68 10.25
N GLN A 53 10.80 -21.14 9.80
CA GLN A 53 10.19 -21.47 8.52
C GLN A 53 10.80 -20.74 7.32
N ARG A 54 11.64 -19.75 7.57
CA ARG A 54 12.28 -18.93 6.54
C ARG A 54 13.11 -19.72 5.54
N PHE A 55 13.72 -20.81 5.98
CA PHE A 55 14.56 -21.69 5.15
C PHE A 55 13.76 -22.53 4.13
N THR A 56 12.43 -22.55 4.21
CA THR A 56 11.57 -23.33 3.31
C THR A 56 10.87 -22.46 2.25
N ALA A 57 10.96 -21.15 2.33
CA ALA A 57 10.32 -20.23 1.37
C ALA A 57 11.31 -19.79 0.28
N PRO A 58 10.94 -19.86 -1.02
CA PRO A 58 11.83 -19.52 -2.13
C PRO A 58 12.17 -18.01 -2.24
N PHE A 59 11.70 -17.16 -1.36
CA PHE A 59 11.91 -15.72 -1.39
C PHE A 59 12.42 -15.18 -0.07
N ASP A 60 13.74 -15.10 0.03
CA ASP A 60 14.52 -14.52 1.16
C ASP A 60 14.37 -13.00 1.35
N TYR A 61 13.37 -12.36 0.77
CA TYR A 61 13.28 -10.91 0.71
C TYR A 61 12.65 -10.24 1.95
N TYR A 62 12.16 -11.01 2.91
CA TYR A 62 11.35 -10.43 3.98
C TYR A 62 11.93 -10.66 5.35
N HIS A 63 13.01 -9.95 5.65
CA HIS A 63 13.41 -9.79 7.05
C HIS A 63 12.32 -9.01 7.78
N SER A 64 11.68 -9.60 8.78
CA SER A 64 10.91 -8.82 9.73
C SER A 64 11.91 -7.88 10.41
N HIS A 65 11.88 -6.60 10.06
CA HIS A 65 12.72 -5.62 10.75
C HIS A 65 12.42 -5.69 12.23
N GLU A 66 13.46 -5.66 13.08
CA GLU A 66 13.28 -5.63 14.53
C GLU A 66 12.28 -4.55 14.99
N THR A 67 12.22 -3.44 14.25
CA THR A 67 11.24 -2.36 14.47
C THR A 67 9.79 -2.78 14.34
N LEU A 68 9.49 -3.91 13.71
CA LEU A 68 8.13 -4.40 13.50
C LEU A 68 7.77 -5.62 14.37
N ARG A 69 8.62 -5.96 15.36
CA ARG A 69 8.35 -7.06 16.32
C ARG A 69 7.00 -6.93 17.04
N TRP A 70 6.54 -5.71 17.28
CA TRP A 70 5.26 -5.45 17.92
C TRP A 70 4.06 -6.08 17.18
N LEU A 71 4.19 -6.43 15.88
CA LEU A 71 3.17 -7.16 15.12
C LEU A 71 2.88 -8.55 15.69
N TYR A 72 3.89 -9.20 16.31
CA TYR A 72 3.72 -10.53 16.90
C TYR A 72 2.85 -10.51 18.17
N LYS A 73 2.61 -9.34 18.78
CA LYS A 73 1.64 -9.19 19.89
C LYS A 73 0.20 -9.32 19.42
N MET A 74 -0.05 -9.15 18.13
CA MET A 74 -1.40 -9.13 17.57
C MET A 74 -1.91 -10.54 17.26
N ASN A 75 -3.24 -10.70 17.35
CA ASN A 75 -3.93 -11.86 16.84
C ASN A 75 -4.25 -11.69 15.33
N GLU A 76 -4.73 -12.75 14.70
CA GLU A 76 -5.05 -12.76 13.26
C GLU A 76 -6.01 -11.63 12.86
N LEU A 77 -7.11 -11.47 13.63
CA LEU A 77 -8.11 -10.44 13.35
C LEU A 77 -7.55 -9.02 13.47
N GLN A 78 -6.68 -8.79 14.45
CA GLN A 78 -6.02 -7.51 14.62
C GLN A 78 -5.06 -7.22 13.46
N LEU A 79 -4.29 -8.20 13.01
CA LEU A 79 -3.40 -8.08 11.84
C LEU A 79 -4.19 -7.78 10.56
N LEU A 80 -5.31 -8.47 10.35
CA LEU A 80 -6.19 -8.20 9.21
C LEU A 80 -6.77 -6.77 9.26
N ARG A 81 -7.26 -6.34 10.42
CA ARG A 81 -7.76 -4.97 10.60
C ARG A 81 -6.65 -3.94 10.37
N LEU A 82 -5.46 -4.18 10.90
CA LEU A 82 -4.30 -3.31 10.68
C LEU A 82 -3.92 -3.22 9.20
N LYS A 83 -3.90 -4.34 8.49
CA LYS A 83 -3.65 -4.39 7.04
C LYS A 83 -4.60 -3.48 6.27
N TRP A 84 -5.91 -3.56 6.56
CA TRP A 84 -6.91 -2.71 5.94
C TRP A 84 -6.76 -1.24 6.34
N ALA A 85 -6.54 -0.96 7.62
CA ALA A 85 -6.31 0.39 8.13
C ALA A 85 -5.10 1.05 7.45
N VAL A 86 -3.97 0.35 7.37
CA VAL A 86 -2.77 0.82 6.66
C VAL A 86 -3.06 1.12 5.19
N THR A 87 -3.85 0.28 4.52
CA THR A 87 -4.21 0.48 3.13
C THR A 87 -5.04 1.75 2.93
N PHE A 88 -6.10 1.94 3.74
CA PHE A 88 -6.96 3.12 3.62
C PHE A 88 -6.25 4.42 4.03
N VAL A 89 -5.53 4.39 5.16
CA VAL A 89 -4.77 5.56 5.62
C VAL A 89 -3.72 5.96 4.58
N SER A 90 -3.00 4.99 4.01
CA SER A 90 -2.02 5.27 2.97
C SER A 90 -2.66 5.86 1.71
N LEU A 91 -3.82 5.34 1.25
CA LEU A 91 -4.54 5.93 0.12
C LEU A 91 -4.88 7.40 0.38
N LEU A 92 -5.39 7.71 1.58
CA LEU A 92 -5.73 9.09 1.97
C LEU A 92 -4.49 9.98 2.02
N VAL A 93 -3.42 9.53 2.66
CA VAL A 93 -2.17 10.30 2.79
C VAL A 93 -1.57 10.58 1.43
N PHE A 94 -1.47 9.56 0.55
CA PHE A 94 -0.95 9.75 -0.80
C PHE A 94 -1.85 10.62 -1.67
N PHE A 95 -3.18 10.54 -1.50
CA PHE A 95 -4.09 11.48 -2.15
C PHE A 95 -3.78 12.92 -1.75
N VAL A 96 -3.60 13.19 -0.45
CA VAL A 96 -3.26 14.55 0.05
C VAL A 96 -1.91 15.02 -0.48
N ILE A 97 -0.89 14.16 -0.49
CA ILE A 97 0.45 14.50 -1.03
C ILE A 97 0.36 14.80 -2.53
N ASN A 98 -0.28 13.93 -3.31
CA ASN A 98 -0.43 14.10 -4.76
C ASN A 98 -1.27 15.34 -5.10
N ALA A 99 -2.34 15.60 -4.34
CA ALA A 99 -3.15 16.80 -4.46
C ALA A 99 -2.34 18.08 -4.17
N SER A 100 -1.53 18.07 -3.12
CA SER A 100 -0.66 19.19 -2.75
C SER A 100 0.40 19.46 -3.82
N LEU A 101 1.05 18.40 -4.33
CA LEU A 101 2.04 18.50 -5.40
C LEU A 101 1.42 19.07 -6.68
N LEU A 102 0.27 18.55 -7.12
CA LEU A 102 -0.40 19.05 -8.32
C LEU A 102 -0.88 20.50 -8.15
N ARG A 103 -1.36 20.87 -6.96
CA ARG A 103 -1.75 22.25 -6.66
C ARG A 103 -0.55 23.21 -6.73
N LEU A 104 0.61 22.80 -6.22
CA LEU A 104 1.85 23.60 -6.27
C LEU A 104 2.38 23.73 -7.70
N LEU A 105 2.21 22.70 -8.54
CA LEU A 105 2.68 22.68 -9.91
C LEU A 105 1.79 23.43 -10.89
N GLU A 106 0.45 23.36 -10.70
CA GLU A 106 -0.54 23.85 -11.66
C GLU A 106 -1.35 25.07 -11.19
N GLY A 107 -1.46 25.31 -9.89
CA GLY A 107 -2.18 26.45 -9.33
C GLY A 107 -3.73 26.43 -9.53
N ASN A 108 -4.29 25.37 -10.13
CA ASN A 108 -5.70 25.28 -10.51
C ASN A 108 -6.46 24.27 -9.66
N SER A 109 -7.57 24.70 -9.04
CA SER A 109 -8.42 23.83 -8.19
C SER A 109 -9.14 22.72 -8.96
N ARG A 110 -9.44 22.89 -10.26
CA ARG A 110 -10.11 21.86 -11.09
C ARG A 110 -9.28 20.58 -11.21
N VAL A 111 -7.96 20.67 -11.03
CA VAL A 111 -7.05 19.52 -11.04
C VAL A 111 -7.32 18.60 -9.85
N LEU A 112 -7.69 19.16 -8.69
CA LEU A 112 -8.02 18.38 -7.50
C LEU A 112 -9.27 17.51 -7.70
N THR A 113 -10.29 18.06 -8.33
CA THR A 113 -11.53 17.31 -8.63
C THR A 113 -11.25 16.13 -9.57
N ARG A 114 -10.41 16.35 -10.61
CA ARG A 114 -10.01 15.28 -11.53
C ARG A 114 -9.19 14.20 -10.82
N LEU A 115 -8.24 14.60 -9.96
CA LEU A 115 -7.46 13.66 -9.15
C LEU A 115 -8.37 12.84 -8.22
N ALA A 116 -9.31 13.50 -7.51
CA ALA A 116 -10.25 12.82 -6.64
C ALA A 116 -11.11 11.78 -7.39
N LEU A 117 -11.59 12.14 -8.59
CA LEU A 117 -12.36 11.24 -9.44
C LEU A 117 -11.54 9.99 -9.82
N ILE A 118 -10.26 10.17 -10.15
CA ILE A 118 -9.37 9.05 -10.48
C ILE A 118 -9.13 8.15 -9.28
N TYR A 119 -8.82 8.73 -8.12
CA TYR A 119 -8.67 7.94 -6.91
C TYR A 119 -9.94 7.14 -6.62
N LEU A 120 -11.13 7.75 -6.77
CA LEU A 120 -12.41 7.07 -6.57
C LEU A 120 -12.59 5.90 -7.55
N ILE A 121 -12.40 6.16 -8.87
CA ILE A 121 -12.59 5.15 -9.91
C ILE A 121 -11.62 3.97 -9.71
N PHE A 122 -10.32 4.25 -9.58
CA PHE A 122 -9.33 3.17 -9.46
C PHE A 122 -9.42 2.42 -8.12
N THR A 123 -9.75 3.11 -7.04
CA THR A 123 -10.00 2.45 -5.76
C THR A 123 -11.21 1.53 -5.86
N THR A 124 -12.33 2.01 -6.39
CA THR A 124 -13.54 1.20 -6.60
C THR A 124 -13.26 0.01 -7.51
N LEU A 125 -12.53 0.22 -8.61
CA LEU A 125 -12.11 -0.86 -9.52
C LEU A 125 -11.25 -1.90 -8.82
N ALA A 126 -10.27 -1.50 -8.02
CA ALA A 126 -9.41 -2.42 -7.27
C ALA A 126 -10.23 -3.27 -6.30
N PHE A 127 -11.18 -2.68 -5.56
CA PHE A 127 -12.06 -3.43 -4.67
C PHE A 127 -13.01 -4.35 -5.42
N ALA A 128 -13.56 -3.92 -6.56
CA ALA A 128 -14.43 -4.74 -7.40
C ALA A 128 -13.68 -5.97 -7.93
N ILE A 129 -12.46 -5.80 -8.45
CA ILE A 129 -11.60 -6.90 -8.91
C ILE A 129 -11.34 -7.90 -7.77
N TYR A 130 -11.00 -7.39 -6.58
CA TYR A 130 -10.77 -8.24 -5.42
C TYR A 130 -12.02 -9.02 -5.00
N ALA A 131 -13.18 -8.37 -4.97
CA ALA A 131 -14.45 -8.99 -4.61
C ALA A 131 -14.86 -10.07 -5.62
N VAL A 132 -14.76 -9.78 -6.91
CA VAL A 132 -15.05 -10.74 -7.99
C VAL A 132 -14.12 -11.94 -7.90
N GLY A 133 -12.82 -11.74 -7.68
CA GLY A 133 -11.87 -12.83 -7.55
C GLY A 133 -12.17 -13.76 -6.38
N LYS A 134 -12.62 -13.18 -5.26
CA LYS A 134 -13.05 -13.96 -4.09
C LYS A 134 -14.28 -14.82 -4.41
N LEU A 135 -15.24 -14.28 -5.19
CA LEU A 135 -16.43 -15.02 -5.62
C LEU A 135 -16.09 -16.13 -6.64
N MET A 136 -15.11 -15.90 -7.51
CA MET A 136 -14.69 -16.86 -8.55
C MET A 136 -13.65 -17.88 -8.07
N SER A 137 -13.33 -17.93 -6.78
CA SER A 137 -12.29 -18.80 -6.20
C SER A 137 -10.90 -18.60 -6.80
N MET A 138 -10.60 -17.40 -7.30
CA MET A 138 -9.30 -16.97 -7.83
C MET A 138 -8.69 -15.82 -7.00
N PRO A 139 -8.60 -15.94 -5.65
CA PRO A 139 -8.25 -14.80 -4.81
C PRO A 139 -6.83 -14.29 -5.05
N ASP A 140 -5.86 -15.16 -5.36
CA ASP A 140 -4.45 -14.78 -5.45
C ASP A 140 -4.16 -13.89 -6.66
N GLN A 141 -4.69 -14.24 -7.83
CA GLN A 141 -4.48 -13.48 -9.07
C GLN A 141 -5.15 -12.11 -9.00
N THR A 142 -6.40 -12.08 -8.55
CA THR A 142 -7.18 -10.84 -8.43
C THR A 142 -6.67 -9.95 -7.31
N TYR A 143 -6.17 -10.53 -6.23
CA TYR A 143 -5.48 -9.79 -5.17
C TYR A 143 -4.20 -9.12 -5.71
N ALA A 144 -3.40 -9.84 -6.50
CA ALA A 144 -2.20 -9.27 -7.10
C ALA A 144 -2.50 -8.06 -8.01
N ILE A 145 -3.55 -8.14 -8.84
CA ILE A 145 -3.99 -7.03 -9.70
C ILE A 145 -4.51 -5.85 -8.85
N SER A 146 -5.40 -6.11 -7.90
CA SER A 146 -5.94 -5.12 -6.98
C SER A 146 -4.81 -4.40 -6.21
N ARG A 147 -3.82 -5.14 -5.73
CA ARG A 147 -2.65 -4.61 -5.04
C ARG A 147 -1.79 -3.71 -5.95
N ARG A 148 -1.61 -4.05 -7.22
CA ARG A 148 -0.89 -3.20 -8.18
C ARG A 148 -1.60 -1.87 -8.41
N ILE A 149 -2.92 -1.89 -8.57
CA ILE A 149 -3.72 -0.68 -8.76
C ILE A 149 -3.64 0.22 -7.52
N THR A 150 -3.89 -0.35 -6.33
CA THR A 150 -3.80 0.41 -5.08
C THR A 150 -2.39 0.90 -4.79
N GLY A 151 -1.37 0.12 -5.11
CA GLY A 151 0.05 0.50 -4.98
C GLY A 151 0.42 1.68 -5.88
N ALA A 152 -0.09 1.72 -7.12
CA ALA A 152 0.11 2.87 -8.00
C ALA A 152 -0.51 4.15 -7.42
N LEU A 153 -1.71 4.07 -6.83
CA LEU A 153 -2.34 5.21 -6.16
C LEU A 153 -1.60 5.62 -4.87
N GLN A 154 -0.94 4.69 -4.20
CA GLN A 154 -0.12 4.89 -2.99
C GLN A 154 1.34 5.22 -3.34
N SER A 155 1.54 6.01 -4.39
CA SER A 155 2.85 6.44 -4.87
C SER A 155 2.73 7.82 -5.53
N LEU A 156 3.82 8.29 -6.13
CA LEU A 156 3.85 9.52 -6.94
C LEU A 156 3.39 9.31 -8.40
N VAL A 157 3.06 8.09 -8.79
CA VAL A 157 2.61 7.75 -10.16
C VAL A 157 1.45 8.64 -10.65
N PRO A 158 0.41 8.93 -9.83
CA PRO A 158 -0.64 9.84 -10.26
C PRO A 158 -0.13 11.22 -10.68
N VAL A 159 0.80 11.81 -9.95
CA VAL A 159 1.40 13.11 -10.32
C VAL A 159 2.25 12.98 -11.57
N MET A 160 3.07 11.94 -11.68
CA MET A 160 3.96 11.71 -12.82
C MET A 160 3.21 11.56 -14.14
N ILE A 161 2.02 10.96 -14.12
CA ILE A 161 1.16 10.80 -15.30
C ILE A 161 0.35 12.07 -15.57
N PHE A 162 -0.25 12.63 -14.52
CA PHE A 162 -1.22 13.73 -14.67
C PHE A 162 -0.57 15.06 -15.07
N TRP A 163 0.55 15.40 -14.48
CA TRP A 163 1.18 16.68 -14.69
C TRP A 163 1.62 16.93 -16.14
N PRO A 164 2.33 16.00 -16.84
CA PRO A 164 2.62 16.17 -18.27
C PRO A 164 1.37 16.28 -19.13
N PHE A 165 0.36 15.45 -18.84
CA PHE A 165 -0.92 15.46 -19.58
C PHE A 165 -1.66 16.80 -19.47
N LEU A 166 -1.67 17.40 -18.29
CA LEU A 166 -2.28 18.72 -18.07
C LEU A 166 -1.52 19.83 -18.83
N ARG A 167 -0.19 19.75 -18.90
CA ARG A 167 0.62 20.71 -19.67
C ARG A 167 0.35 20.62 -21.16
N LEU A 168 0.33 19.41 -21.72
CA LEU A 168 0.01 19.21 -23.15
C LEU A 168 -1.40 19.71 -23.50
N SER A 169 -2.37 19.46 -22.64
CA SER A 169 -3.76 19.95 -22.84
C SER A 169 -3.85 21.48 -22.83
N LYS A 170 -3.00 22.19 -22.12
CA LYS A 170 -2.96 23.66 -22.12
C LYS A 170 -2.36 24.22 -23.43
N GLN A 171 -1.32 23.58 -23.94
CA GLN A 171 -0.66 24.02 -25.19
C GLN A 171 -1.57 23.88 -26.41
N ASN A 172 -2.48 22.90 -26.43
CA ASN A 172 -3.39 22.70 -27.56
C ASN A 172 -4.60 23.65 -27.55
N ASN A 173 -4.82 24.43 -26.47
CA ASN A 173 -5.92 25.37 -26.32
C ASN A 173 -5.51 26.84 -26.40
N THR A 174 -4.23 27.10 -26.69
CA THR A 174 -3.68 28.41 -27.02
C THR A 174 -3.34 28.51 -28.49
#